data_8b10b2f61ebde4769a7a971750d3b8aa
#
_entry.id   8b10b2f61ebde4769a7a971750d3b8aa
#
_cell.length_a   1.000
_cell.length_b   1.000
_cell.length_c   1.000
_cell.angle_alpha   90.00
_cell.angle_beta   90.00
_cell.angle_gamma   90.00
#
_symmetry.space_group_name_H-M   'P 1'
#
loop_
_entity.id
_entity.type
_entity.pdbx_description
1 polymer ?
#
loop_
_entity_poly.entity_id
_entity_poly.type
_entity_poly.pdbx_seq_one_letter_code
_entity_poly.pdbx_strand_id
1 'polypeptide(L)'
;VTVNGTIAPLIELGAGFDMDLTARENIYLNGTVLGYTPKYIDSKFDDIVEFSELQEFLDVPLKNYSSGMVARLAFAVATMTKPDILIADEILSVGDFLFQEKCEKRMAELLSGGTTVILVSHSIEQIERMCNKVAWLDHGHLRRLGPTKEVTAEYRKFEKKDAMKADKVEG
;
A
#
# COMPACT_ATOMS: atom_id res chain seq x y z
N VAL A 1 20.13 -8.22 6.29
CA VAL A 1 19.64 -7.09 5.46
C VAL A 1 20.14 -5.80 6.10
N THR A 2 20.76 -4.92 5.31
CA THR A 2 21.19 -3.59 5.77
C THR A 2 20.28 -2.56 5.09
N VAL A 3 19.71 -1.67 5.87
CA VAL A 3 18.81 -0.61 5.38
C VAL A 3 19.41 0.74 5.74
N ASN A 4 19.50 1.61 4.74
CA ASN A 4 19.95 2.99 4.92
C ASN A 4 18.76 3.91 4.64
N GLY A 5 18.13 4.43 5.69
CA GLY A 5 16.96 5.32 5.59
C GLY A 5 15.76 4.86 6.42
N THR A 6 14.71 5.64 6.37
CA THR A 6 13.43 5.39 7.05
C THR A 6 12.57 4.43 6.23
N ILE A 7 11.94 3.45 6.92
CA ILE A 7 11.00 2.51 6.28
C ILE A 7 9.58 2.84 6.76
N ALA A 8 8.64 2.95 5.82
CA ALA A 8 7.22 2.91 6.12
C ALA A 8 6.61 1.60 5.57
N PRO A 9 6.14 0.69 6.43
CA PRO A 9 5.46 -0.51 5.99
C PRO A 9 3.96 -0.20 5.74
N LEU A 10 3.49 -0.54 4.55
CA LEU A 10 2.08 -0.63 4.17
C LEU A 10 1.73 -2.10 3.93
N ILE A 11 2.00 -2.97 4.90
CA ILE A 11 1.80 -4.42 4.77
C ILE A 11 0.42 -4.80 5.28
N GLU A 12 -0.01 -4.18 6.37
CA GLU A 12 -1.32 -4.40 6.98
C GLU A 12 -1.94 -3.05 7.32
N LEU A 13 -2.90 -2.63 6.51
CA LEU A 13 -3.59 -1.36 6.70
C LEU A 13 -4.38 -1.37 8.01
N GLY A 14 -4.06 -0.41 8.89
CA GLY A 14 -4.67 -0.31 10.22
C GLY A 14 -3.97 -1.13 11.30
N ALA A 15 -2.85 -1.80 11.00
CA ALA A 15 -2.01 -2.37 12.04
C ALA A 15 -1.59 -1.28 13.02
N GLY A 16 -1.85 -1.53 14.32
CA GLY A 16 -1.61 -0.55 15.38
C GLY A 16 -2.76 0.43 15.63
N PHE A 17 -3.90 0.31 14.92
CA PHE A 17 -5.11 1.01 15.29
C PHE A 17 -5.78 0.36 16.49
N ASP A 18 -6.27 1.17 17.41
CA ASP A 18 -7.16 0.74 18.50
C ASP A 18 -8.61 1.03 18.07
N MET A 19 -9.41 -0.03 17.97
CA MET A 19 -10.78 0.05 17.47
C MET A 19 -11.73 0.75 18.45
N ASP A 20 -11.37 0.87 19.73
CA ASP A 20 -12.15 1.58 20.73
C ASP A 20 -11.87 3.10 20.74
N LEU A 21 -10.76 3.53 20.16
CA LEU A 21 -10.41 4.92 19.99
C LEU A 21 -11.06 5.52 18.71
N THR A 22 -11.24 6.84 18.73
CA THR A 22 -11.71 7.61 17.58
C THR A 22 -10.68 7.66 16.46
N ALA A 23 -11.09 8.06 15.25
CA ALA A 23 -10.17 8.27 14.14
C ALA A 23 -9.10 9.32 14.48
N ARG A 24 -9.50 10.41 15.14
CA ARG A 24 -8.59 11.46 15.62
C ARG A 24 -7.50 10.88 16.52
N GLU A 25 -7.89 10.13 17.54
CA GLU A 25 -6.97 9.50 18.49
C GLU A 25 -6.05 8.48 17.79
N ASN A 26 -6.57 7.71 16.85
CA ASN A 26 -5.78 6.74 16.08
C ASN A 26 -4.76 7.41 15.15
N ILE A 27 -5.05 8.58 14.57
CA ILE A 27 -4.07 9.36 13.80
C ILE A 27 -2.86 9.69 14.68
N TYR A 28 -3.07 10.17 15.90
CA TYR A 28 -1.97 10.49 16.83
C TYR A 28 -1.27 9.23 17.36
N LEU A 29 -2.03 8.20 17.72
CA LEU A 29 -1.49 6.93 18.19
C LEU A 29 -0.56 6.32 17.13
N ASN A 30 -1.06 6.14 15.92
CA ASN A 30 -0.31 5.49 14.86
C ASN A 30 0.87 6.37 14.38
N GLY A 31 0.68 7.66 14.26
CA GLY A 31 1.76 8.60 13.97
C GLY A 31 2.89 8.53 15.00
N THR A 32 2.55 8.40 16.29
CA THR A 32 3.53 8.25 17.37
C THR A 32 4.26 6.89 17.30
N VAL A 33 3.54 5.81 17.01
CA VAL A 33 4.13 4.47 16.80
C VAL A 33 5.11 4.49 15.63
N LEU A 34 4.82 5.24 14.57
CA LEU A 34 5.72 5.47 13.44
C LEU A 34 6.90 6.39 13.76
N GLY A 35 6.99 6.91 14.99
CA GLY A 35 8.11 7.72 15.48
C GLY A 35 7.96 9.23 15.21
N TYR A 36 6.79 9.70 14.81
CA TYR A 36 6.55 11.13 14.56
C TYR A 36 6.19 11.89 15.84
N THR A 37 6.61 13.14 15.92
CA THR A 37 6.25 14.03 17.04
C THR A 37 4.81 14.53 16.88
N PRO A 38 4.09 14.81 17.99
CA PRO A 38 2.74 15.40 17.92
C PRO A 38 2.68 16.63 17.03
N LYS A 39 3.64 17.52 17.15
CA LYS A 39 3.73 18.75 16.31
C LYS A 39 3.82 18.44 14.81
N TYR A 40 4.51 17.36 14.44
CA TYR A 40 4.58 16.92 13.05
C TYR A 40 3.23 16.36 12.59
N ILE A 41 2.59 15.53 13.44
CA ILE A 41 1.26 14.99 13.17
C ILE A 41 0.24 16.11 13.01
N ASP A 42 0.26 17.14 13.88
CA ASP A 42 -0.59 18.33 13.74
C ASP A 42 -0.44 19.01 12.38
N SER A 43 0.79 19.12 11.88
CA SER A 43 1.07 19.72 10.56
C SER A 43 0.55 18.92 9.37
N LYS A 44 0.22 17.63 9.59
CA LYS A 44 -0.28 16.71 8.57
C LYS A 44 -1.75 16.32 8.78
N PHE A 45 -2.33 16.73 9.90
CA PHE A 45 -3.66 16.28 10.30
C PHE A 45 -4.72 16.59 9.24
N ASP A 46 -4.74 17.83 8.75
CA ASP A 46 -5.72 18.26 7.75
C ASP A 46 -5.56 17.49 6.42
N ASP A 47 -4.31 17.23 5.98
CA ASP A 47 -4.02 16.42 4.77
C ASP A 47 -4.52 14.98 4.94
N ILE A 48 -4.32 14.36 6.13
CA ILE A 48 -4.83 13.02 6.44
C ILE A 48 -6.34 12.99 6.36
N VAL A 49 -7.00 13.97 6.99
CA VAL A 49 -8.46 14.04 7.05
C VAL A 49 -9.07 14.26 5.67
N GLU A 50 -8.52 15.21 4.90
CA GLU A 50 -8.96 15.49 3.52
C GLU A 50 -8.74 14.31 2.61
N PHE A 51 -7.58 13.65 2.73
CA PHE A 51 -7.27 12.47 1.91
C PHE A 51 -8.20 11.31 2.20
N SER A 52 -8.46 11.00 3.48
CA SER A 52 -9.32 9.88 3.90
C SER A 52 -10.80 10.11 3.65
N GLU A 53 -11.24 11.38 3.47
CA GLU A 53 -12.65 11.78 3.31
C GLU A 53 -13.53 11.40 4.52
N LEU A 54 -12.96 11.50 5.72
CA LEU A 54 -13.62 11.08 6.97
C LEU A 54 -13.91 12.23 7.92
N GLN A 55 -14.06 13.46 7.40
CA GLN A 55 -14.25 14.69 8.19
C GLN A 55 -15.38 14.57 9.21
N GLU A 56 -16.51 14.00 8.80
CA GLU A 56 -17.70 13.87 9.65
C GLU A 56 -17.61 12.74 10.68
N PHE A 57 -16.60 11.89 10.57
CA PHE A 57 -16.45 10.68 11.40
C PHE A 57 -15.28 10.75 12.38
N LEU A 58 -14.53 11.84 12.43
CA LEU A 58 -13.28 11.96 13.20
C LEU A 58 -13.40 11.60 14.67
N ASP A 59 -14.53 11.92 15.28
CA ASP A 59 -14.79 11.73 16.71
C ASP A 59 -15.64 10.46 16.98
N VAL A 60 -15.76 9.58 15.97
CA VAL A 60 -16.43 8.28 16.08
C VAL A 60 -15.39 7.18 16.28
N PRO A 61 -15.57 6.25 17.24
CA PRO A 61 -14.68 5.10 17.42
C PRO A 61 -14.60 4.21 16.19
N LEU A 62 -13.39 3.70 15.88
CA LEU A 62 -13.14 2.90 14.67
C LEU A 62 -13.94 1.60 14.59
N LYS A 63 -14.37 1.04 15.74
CA LYS A 63 -15.28 -0.13 15.75
C LYS A 63 -16.61 0.09 15.03
N ASN A 64 -16.99 1.35 14.83
CA ASN A 64 -18.21 1.75 14.11
C ASN A 64 -17.93 2.06 12.62
N TYR A 65 -16.69 1.92 12.16
CA TYR A 65 -16.31 2.14 10.79
C TYR A 65 -16.52 0.90 9.94
N SER A 66 -16.82 1.09 8.65
CA SER A 66 -16.69 0.01 7.67
C SER A 66 -15.21 -0.34 7.45
N SER A 67 -14.93 -1.54 6.96
CA SER A 67 -13.55 -1.93 6.59
C SER A 67 -12.92 -0.97 5.58
N GLY A 68 -13.72 -0.45 4.64
CA GLY A 68 -13.28 0.57 3.69
C GLY A 68 -12.89 1.89 4.34
N MET A 69 -13.64 2.36 5.35
CA MET A 69 -13.30 3.58 6.10
C MET A 69 -12.01 3.41 6.90
N VAL A 70 -11.85 2.27 7.57
CA VAL A 70 -10.61 1.95 8.30
C VAL A 70 -9.41 1.94 7.35
N ALA A 71 -9.56 1.31 6.21
CA ALA A 71 -8.50 1.22 5.21
C ALA A 71 -8.16 2.58 4.58
N ARG A 72 -9.14 3.45 4.32
CA ARG A 72 -8.93 4.85 3.87
C ARG A 72 -8.10 5.64 4.89
N LEU A 73 -8.47 5.57 6.17
CA LEU A 73 -7.74 6.22 7.25
C LEU A 73 -6.31 5.70 7.36
N ALA A 74 -6.15 4.38 7.35
CA ALA A 74 -4.86 3.73 7.48
C ALA A 74 -3.91 4.09 6.34
N PHE A 75 -4.40 4.11 5.09
CA PHE A 75 -3.61 4.54 3.94
C PHE A 75 -3.21 6.03 4.05
N ALA A 76 -4.14 6.90 4.45
CA ALA A 76 -3.87 8.33 4.65
C ALA A 76 -2.76 8.55 5.68
N VAL A 77 -2.84 7.88 6.85
CA VAL A 77 -1.83 7.97 7.91
C VAL A 77 -0.48 7.43 7.45
N ALA A 78 -0.45 6.27 6.81
CA ALA A 78 0.79 5.65 6.37
C ALA A 78 1.51 6.41 5.24
N THR A 79 0.76 7.19 4.44
CA THR A 79 1.29 7.99 3.33
C THR A 79 1.42 9.49 3.65
N MET A 80 1.20 9.89 4.91
CA MET A 80 1.33 11.30 5.32
C MET A 80 2.77 11.84 5.22
N THR A 81 3.73 10.95 5.17
CA THR A 81 5.16 11.29 5.14
C THR A 81 5.81 10.83 3.85
N LYS A 82 7.03 11.32 3.59
CA LYS A 82 7.90 10.81 2.53
C LYS A 82 8.98 9.92 3.17
N PRO A 83 8.78 8.62 3.30
CA PRO A 83 9.82 7.72 3.74
C PRO A 83 10.89 7.54 2.65
N ASP A 84 12.10 7.12 3.03
CA ASP A 84 13.11 6.73 2.05
C ASP A 84 12.71 5.43 1.33
N ILE A 85 12.05 4.51 2.07
CA ILE A 85 11.61 3.22 1.57
C ILE A 85 10.15 2.97 2.00
N LEU A 86 9.29 2.68 1.05
CA LEU A 86 7.90 2.27 1.25
C LEU A 86 7.74 0.81 0.85
N ILE A 87 7.23 -0.02 1.76
CA ILE A 87 6.93 -1.43 1.47
C ILE A 87 5.42 -1.58 1.42
N ALA A 88 4.90 -1.98 0.26
CA ALA A 88 3.48 -2.06 -0.04
C ALA A 88 3.08 -3.49 -0.43
N ASP A 89 2.10 -4.08 0.26
CA ASP A 89 1.60 -5.42 0.00
C ASP A 89 0.08 -5.37 -0.28
N GLU A 90 -0.29 -5.56 -1.57
CA GLU A 90 -1.68 -5.61 -2.09
C GLU A 90 -2.59 -4.43 -1.73
N ILE A 91 -2.05 -3.32 -1.26
CA ILE A 91 -2.79 -2.23 -0.62
C ILE A 91 -3.50 -1.26 -1.56
N LEU A 92 -3.26 -1.32 -2.87
CA LEU A 92 -3.89 -0.41 -3.83
C LEU A 92 -5.30 -0.85 -4.27
N SER A 93 -5.80 -1.96 -3.71
CA SER A 93 -7.17 -2.46 -3.95
C SER A 93 -8.16 -1.96 -2.90
N VAL A 94 -7.80 -0.90 -2.14
CA VAL A 94 -8.58 -0.39 -1.01
C VAL A 94 -9.63 0.62 -1.45
N GLY A 95 -10.81 0.52 -0.88
CA GLY A 95 -11.91 1.45 -1.12
C GLY A 95 -12.61 1.24 -2.46
N ASP A 96 -13.36 2.25 -2.88
CA ASP A 96 -14.01 2.29 -4.19
C ASP A 96 -13.02 2.74 -5.29
N PHE A 97 -13.48 2.69 -6.54
CA PHE A 97 -12.66 3.03 -7.70
C PHE A 97 -12.05 4.44 -7.62
N LEU A 98 -12.82 5.45 -7.15
CA LEU A 98 -12.33 6.82 -7.05
C LEU A 98 -11.23 6.95 -5.99
N PHE A 99 -11.38 6.25 -4.88
CA PHE A 99 -10.36 6.23 -3.85
C PHE A 99 -9.09 5.49 -4.29
N GLN A 100 -9.23 4.42 -5.08
CA GLN A 100 -8.07 3.74 -5.68
C GLN A 100 -7.27 4.66 -6.60
N GLU A 101 -7.93 5.46 -7.46
CA GLU A 101 -7.24 6.46 -8.29
C GLU A 101 -6.50 7.50 -7.43
N LYS A 102 -7.09 7.90 -6.29
CA LYS A 102 -6.48 8.83 -5.33
C LYS A 102 -5.23 8.22 -4.69
N CYS A 103 -5.30 6.93 -4.31
CA CYS A 103 -4.15 6.18 -3.79
C CYS A 103 -3.03 6.07 -4.84
N GLU A 104 -3.36 5.75 -6.10
CA GLU A 104 -2.37 5.67 -7.18
C GLU A 104 -1.66 7.00 -7.41
N LYS A 105 -2.38 8.13 -7.37
CA LYS A 105 -1.79 9.47 -7.47
C LYS A 105 -0.83 9.75 -6.31
N ARG A 106 -1.24 9.46 -5.07
CA ARG A 106 -0.38 9.63 -3.89
C ARG A 106 0.88 8.78 -3.99
N MET A 107 0.77 7.55 -4.45
CA MET A 107 1.93 6.68 -4.69
C MET A 107 2.85 7.22 -5.78
N ALA A 108 2.31 7.76 -6.88
CA ALA A 108 3.11 8.39 -7.94
C ALA A 108 3.86 9.64 -7.43
N GLU A 109 3.24 10.43 -6.56
CA GLU A 109 3.89 11.58 -5.89
C GLU A 109 5.06 11.14 -5.00
N LEU A 110 4.89 10.07 -4.21
CA LEU A 110 5.95 9.50 -3.38
C LEU A 110 7.12 9.00 -4.23
N LEU A 111 6.83 8.27 -5.30
CA LEU A 111 7.84 7.77 -6.26
C LEU A 111 8.61 8.92 -6.92
N SER A 112 7.91 9.95 -7.41
CA SER A 112 8.54 11.13 -8.01
C SER A 112 9.34 11.95 -7.01
N GLY A 113 8.98 11.87 -5.73
CA GLY A 113 9.68 12.49 -4.61
C GLY A 113 10.98 11.79 -4.18
N GLY A 114 11.34 10.67 -4.82
CA GLY A 114 12.59 9.92 -4.55
C GLY A 114 12.41 8.76 -3.56
N THR A 115 11.19 8.46 -3.10
CA THR A 115 10.91 7.29 -2.27
C THR A 115 11.15 6.00 -3.07
N THR A 116 11.91 5.06 -2.53
CA THR A 116 12.03 3.71 -3.08
C THR A 116 10.80 2.89 -2.69
N VAL A 117 10.07 2.34 -3.66
CA VAL A 117 8.90 1.51 -3.38
C VAL A 117 9.19 0.05 -3.66
N ILE A 118 8.92 -0.81 -2.69
CA ILE A 118 8.87 -2.26 -2.83
C ILE A 118 7.39 -2.64 -2.83
N LEU A 119 6.88 -3.04 -4.00
CA LEU A 119 5.48 -3.40 -4.18
C LEU A 119 5.34 -4.92 -4.36
N VAL A 120 4.51 -5.54 -3.53
CA VAL A 120 4.02 -6.90 -3.74
C VAL A 120 2.59 -6.79 -4.27
N SER A 121 2.31 -7.38 -5.40
CA SER A 121 0.99 -7.37 -6.03
C SER A 121 0.82 -8.56 -6.95
N HIS A 122 -0.41 -9.07 -7.06
CA HIS A 122 -0.81 -10.04 -8.06
C HIS A 122 -1.36 -9.37 -9.34
N SER A 123 -1.52 -8.05 -9.36
CA SER A 123 -1.92 -7.29 -10.56
C SER A 123 -0.70 -6.93 -11.41
N ILE A 124 -0.56 -7.61 -12.55
CA ILE A 124 0.52 -7.33 -13.51
C ILE A 124 0.43 -5.91 -14.05
N GLU A 125 -0.79 -5.43 -14.30
CA GLU A 125 -1.06 -4.07 -14.80
C GLU A 125 -0.55 -2.99 -13.81
N GLN A 126 -0.75 -3.22 -12.53
CA GLN A 126 -0.28 -2.33 -11.47
C GLN A 126 1.25 -2.33 -11.39
N ILE A 127 1.87 -3.53 -11.45
CA ILE A 127 3.32 -3.69 -11.48
C ILE A 127 3.92 -2.98 -12.72
N GLU A 128 3.31 -3.14 -13.89
CA GLU A 128 3.78 -2.51 -15.13
C GLU A 128 3.70 -0.98 -15.11
N ARG A 129 2.71 -0.42 -14.40
CA ARG A 129 2.56 1.04 -14.26
C ARG A 129 3.52 1.65 -13.24
N MET A 130 3.81 0.94 -12.16
CA MET A 130 4.47 1.53 -10.99
C MET A 130 5.93 1.09 -10.81
N CYS A 131 6.31 -0.09 -11.31
CA CYS A 131 7.62 -0.65 -11.05
C CYS A 131 8.53 -0.56 -12.28
N ASN A 132 9.81 -0.28 -12.05
CA ASN A 132 10.85 -0.32 -13.10
C ASN A 132 11.60 -1.67 -13.15
N LYS A 133 11.55 -2.43 -12.04
CA LYS A 133 12.14 -3.76 -11.91
C LYS A 133 11.15 -4.71 -11.24
N VAL A 134 11.21 -5.99 -11.61
CA VAL A 134 10.36 -7.04 -11.06
C VAL A 134 11.20 -8.23 -10.65
N ALA A 135 10.91 -8.76 -9.46
CA ALA A 135 11.37 -10.06 -9.01
C ALA A 135 10.19 -11.03 -9.10
N TRP A 136 10.27 -12.02 -9.99
CA TRP A 136 9.30 -13.10 -10.07
C TRP A 136 9.68 -14.21 -9.12
N LEU A 137 8.83 -14.44 -8.12
CA LEU A 137 8.96 -15.51 -7.15
C LEU A 137 7.96 -16.63 -7.46
N ASP A 138 8.40 -17.86 -7.37
CA ASP A 138 7.57 -19.04 -7.57
C ASP A 138 7.95 -20.12 -6.54
N HIS A 139 7.00 -20.55 -5.71
CA HIS A 139 7.20 -21.50 -4.62
C HIS A 139 8.44 -21.20 -3.74
N GLY A 140 8.65 -19.92 -3.42
CA GLY A 140 9.77 -19.47 -2.60
C GLY A 140 11.12 -19.35 -3.34
N HIS A 141 11.16 -19.62 -4.65
CA HIS A 141 12.35 -19.51 -5.48
C HIS A 141 12.28 -18.29 -6.41
N LEU A 142 13.39 -17.55 -6.49
CA LEU A 142 13.53 -16.45 -7.45
C LEU A 142 13.71 -17.03 -8.86
N ARG A 143 12.68 -16.92 -9.71
CA ARG A 143 12.69 -17.35 -11.11
C ARG A 143 13.40 -16.36 -12.01
N ARG A 144 13.09 -15.09 -11.85
CA ARG A 144 13.64 -14.01 -12.67
C ARG A 144 13.71 -12.70 -11.87
N LEU A 145 14.76 -11.92 -12.14
CA LEU A 145 14.90 -10.53 -11.69
C LEU A 145 15.33 -9.70 -12.89
N GLY A 146 14.63 -8.60 -13.18
CA GLY A 146 14.99 -7.77 -14.32
C GLY A 146 14.01 -6.61 -14.57
N PRO A 147 14.16 -5.94 -15.73
CA PRO A 147 13.24 -4.87 -16.14
C PRO A 147 11.79 -5.37 -16.22
N THR A 148 10.86 -4.53 -15.80
CA THR A 148 9.44 -4.89 -15.68
C THR A 148 8.88 -5.52 -16.95
N LYS A 149 9.04 -4.87 -18.10
CA LYS A 149 8.49 -5.34 -19.38
C LYS A 149 8.96 -6.74 -19.78
N GLU A 150 10.23 -7.07 -19.48
CA GLU A 150 10.79 -8.37 -19.82
C GLU A 150 10.24 -9.46 -18.92
N VAL A 151 10.24 -9.21 -17.60
CA VAL A 151 9.83 -10.21 -16.62
C VAL A 151 8.33 -10.47 -16.68
N THR A 152 7.49 -9.42 -16.82
CA THR A 152 6.03 -9.58 -16.94
C THR A 152 5.63 -10.28 -18.24
N ALA A 153 6.35 -10.07 -19.33
CA ALA A 153 6.09 -10.78 -20.59
C ALA A 153 6.40 -12.30 -20.46
N GLU A 154 7.44 -12.68 -19.73
CA GLU A 154 7.74 -14.10 -19.42
C GLU A 154 6.69 -14.69 -18.47
N TYR A 155 6.31 -13.97 -17.43
CA TYR A 155 5.31 -14.39 -16.45
C TYR A 155 3.95 -14.67 -17.12
N ARG A 156 3.46 -13.76 -17.98
CA ARG A 156 2.21 -13.98 -18.75
C ARG A 156 2.25 -15.22 -19.65
N LYS A 157 3.42 -15.56 -20.20
CA LYS A 157 3.57 -16.80 -20.99
C LYS A 157 3.53 -18.04 -20.12
N PHE A 158 4.08 -17.95 -18.91
CA PHE A 158 4.05 -19.03 -17.93
C PHE A 158 2.63 -19.31 -17.46
N GLU A 159 1.88 -18.28 -17.04
CA GLU A 159 0.48 -18.42 -16.60
C GLU A 159 -0.41 -19.08 -17.69
N LYS A 160 -0.27 -18.64 -18.94
CA LYS A 160 -1.03 -19.25 -20.04
C LYS A 160 -0.72 -20.74 -20.23
N LYS A 161 0.53 -21.16 -20.01
CA LYS A 161 0.92 -22.56 -20.13
C LYS A 161 0.41 -23.40 -18.96
N ASP A 162 0.40 -22.83 -17.76
CA ASP A 162 -0.10 -23.52 -16.56
C ASP A 162 -1.62 -23.67 -16.60
N ALA A 163 -2.36 -22.63 -17.03
CA ALA A 163 -3.80 -22.71 -17.26
C ALA A 163 -4.14 -23.81 -18.29
N MET A 164 -3.42 -23.89 -19.42
CA MET A 164 -3.62 -24.92 -20.44
C MET A 164 -3.30 -26.35 -19.95
N LYS A 165 -2.45 -26.49 -18.92
CA LYS A 165 -2.16 -27.80 -18.32
C LYS A 165 -3.25 -28.23 -17.34
N ALA A 166 -3.79 -27.28 -16.56
CA ALA A 166 -4.88 -27.53 -15.63
C ALA A 166 -6.13 -28.03 -16.37
N ASP A 167 -6.53 -27.37 -17.47
CA ASP A 167 -7.67 -27.78 -18.30
C ASP A 167 -7.53 -29.19 -18.92
N LYS A 168 -6.28 -29.67 -19.10
CA LYS A 168 -6.04 -31.01 -19.65
C LYS A 168 -6.05 -32.16 -18.64
N VAL A 169 -6.08 -31.83 -17.34
CA VAL A 169 -6.09 -32.82 -16.25
C VAL A 169 -7.52 -33.09 -15.78
N GLU A 170 -8.46 -32.18 -16.04
CA GLU A 170 -9.86 -32.29 -15.66
C GLU A 170 -10.79 -32.84 -16.78
N GLY A 171 -10.26 -33.12 -17.96
CA GLY A 171 -10.97 -33.73 -19.10
C GLY A 171 -10.49 -35.14 -19.41
#